data_fc57482f8c7c04867f11cbe59db0bc5e
#
_entry.id   fc57482f8c7c04867f11cbe59db0bc5e
#
_cell.length_a   1.000
_cell.length_b   1.000
_cell.length_c   1.000
_cell.angle_alpha   90.00
_cell.angle_beta   90.00
_cell.angle_gamma   90.00
#
_symmetry.space_group_name_H-M   'P 1'
#
loop_
_entity.id
_entity.type
_entity.pdbx_description
1 polymer ?
#
loop_
_entity_poly.entity_id
_entity_poly.type
_entity_poly.pdbx_seq_one_letter_code
_entity_poly.pdbx_strand_id
1 'polypeptide(L)'
;KLRRLSGCAAKPVAALGERRQRSSAPGLAGQRPAARHAGSSPAAAAAATARAVVDERPDLLLLAGIAGVYPASEVAVGEVVAVAEERVEGLPERYADVYRPTFAVPGLRTAVSNSVARSGAAPAGAEVENMEGAAFFAVAAALGVPAAEVRAVSNRVGEPFGVWRVADACEALARELALLVGEIGSVSSQDRLPLRRSAGGVGKG
;
A
#
# COMPACT_ATOMS: atom_id res chain seq x y z
N LYS A 1 18.82 -3.34 13.62
CA LYS A 1 18.34 -2.35 14.62
C LYS A 1 17.46 -1.37 13.89
N LEU A 2 16.14 -1.57 13.94
CA LEU A 2 15.14 -0.59 13.54
C LEU A 2 15.36 0.64 14.44
N ARG A 3 15.67 1.79 13.84
CA ARG A 3 15.66 3.05 14.59
C ARG A 3 14.23 3.28 15.08
N ARG A 4 14.08 3.63 16.35
CA ARG A 4 12.82 3.98 16.98
C ARG A 4 12.10 5.01 16.12
N LEU A 5 10.91 4.68 15.68
CA LEU A 5 9.97 5.62 15.07
C LEU A 5 9.40 6.50 16.19
N SER A 6 10.14 7.52 16.59
CA SER A 6 9.66 8.56 17.49
C SER A 6 8.89 9.58 16.66
N GLY A 7 7.58 9.61 16.86
CA GLY A 7 6.67 10.57 16.24
C GLY A 7 5.75 9.94 15.21
N CYS A 8 4.61 9.45 15.64
CA CYS A 8 3.58 8.83 14.81
C CYS A 8 2.74 9.86 14.03
N ALA A 9 3.39 10.67 13.21
CA ALA A 9 2.74 11.52 12.21
C ALA A 9 3.11 11.12 10.77
N ALA A 10 3.88 10.03 10.62
CA ALA A 10 4.53 9.68 9.37
C ALA A 10 4.14 8.28 8.92
N LYS A 11 3.45 8.19 7.79
CA LYS A 11 3.06 6.92 7.14
C LYS A 11 4.15 6.52 6.15
N PRO A 12 4.82 5.36 6.29
CA PRO A 12 5.86 4.94 5.37
C PRO A 12 5.30 4.38 4.06
N VAL A 13 5.90 4.75 2.94
CA VAL A 13 5.92 3.91 1.73
C VAL A 13 7.16 3.03 1.84
N ALA A 14 6.97 1.72 1.89
CA ALA A 14 8.08 0.80 1.77
C ALA A 14 8.29 0.47 0.29
N ALA A 15 9.44 0.83 -0.25
CA ALA A 15 9.89 0.36 -1.55
C ALA A 15 10.74 -0.90 -1.33
N LEU A 16 10.26 -2.04 -1.85
CA LEU A 16 10.98 -3.31 -1.82
C LEU A 16 11.65 -3.50 -3.19
N GLY A 17 12.97 -3.32 -3.27
CA GLY A 17 13.69 -3.49 -4.52
C GLY A 17 15.20 -3.37 -4.41
N GLU A 18 15.89 -3.93 -5.39
CA GLU A 18 17.36 -3.92 -5.52
C GLU A 18 17.87 -2.64 -6.16
N ARG A 19 19.00 -2.15 -5.63
CA ARG A 19 19.89 -1.34 -6.48
C ARG A 19 20.48 -2.26 -7.54
N ARG A 20 19.98 -2.19 -8.77
CA ARG A 20 20.61 -2.87 -9.90
C ARG A 20 22.00 -2.29 -10.16
N GLN A 21 23.04 -2.93 -9.64
CA GLN A 21 24.32 -2.93 -10.33
C GLN A 21 24.19 -3.84 -11.55
N ARG A 22 24.58 -3.34 -12.71
CA ARG A 22 24.60 -4.11 -13.96
C ARG A 22 25.55 -5.30 -13.79
N SER A 23 25.03 -6.47 -13.53
CA SER A 23 25.47 -7.81 -13.97
C SER A 23 24.83 -8.87 -13.07
N SER A 24 24.23 -9.91 -13.72
CA SER A 24 23.75 -11.18 -13.16
C SER A 24 22.72 -11.08 -12.03
N ALA A 25 21.53 -11.60 -12.26
CA ALA A 25 20.44 -11.66 -11.32
C ALA A 25 20.81 -12.48 -10.07
N PRO A 26 20.84 -11.88 -8.87
CA PRO A 26 20.67 -12.59 -7.62
C PRO A 26 19.23 -12.47 -7.14
N GLY A 27 18.73 -13.48 -6.45
CA GLY A 27 17.40 -13.51 -5.90
C GLY A 27 17.17 -12.44 -4.82
N LEU A 28 15.89 -12.15 -4.52
CA LEU A 28 15.44 -11.17 -3.52
C LEU A 28 15.90 -11.47 -2.07
N ALA A 29 16.55 -12.59 -1.83
CA ALA A 29 17.07 -13.01 -0.53
C ALA A 29 18.22 -12.10 -0.09
N GLY A 30 18.00 -11.32 0.97
CA GLY A 30 19.03 -10.50 1.61
C GLY A 30 18.91 -9.00 1.45
N GLN A 31 17.89 -8.49 0.75
CA GLN A 31 17.68 -7.06 0.56
C GLN A 31 16.92 -6.44 1.72
N ARG A 32 17.38 -5.26 2.14
CA ARG A 32 16.66 -4.46 3.14
C ARG A 32 15.67 -3.55 2.43
N PRO A 33 14.38 -3.55 2.83
CA PRO A 33 13.42 -2.62 2.26
C PRO A 33 13.86 -1.18 2.55
N ALA A 34 13.80 -0.32 1.53
CA ALA A 34 13.91 1.10 1.71
C ALA A 34 12.54 1.64 2.15
N ALA A 35 12.48 2.35 3.27
CA ALA A 35 11.25 2.97 3.77
C ALA A 35 11.32 4.48 3.58
N ARG A 36 10.27 5.06 2.99
CA ARG A 36 10.10 6.51 2.81
C ARG A 36 8.78 6.97 3.40
N HIS A 37 8.74 8.22 3.84
CA HIS A 37 7.53 8.85 4.33
C HIS A 37 6.63 9.29 3.18
N ALA A 38 5.37 8.82 3.17
CA ALA A 38 4.41 9.14 2.11
C ALA A 38 3.70 10.50 2.27
N GLY A 39 3.83 11.14 3.44
CA GLY A 39 3.03 12.32 3.77
C GLY A 39 1.61 11.95 4.23
N SER A 40 0.78 12.98 4.46
CA SER A 40 -0.61 12.81 4.94
C SER A 40 -1.61 13.50 3.98
N SER A 41 -1.36 13.41 2.68
CA SER A 41 -2.26 13.93 1.65
C SER A 41 -2.05 13.19 0.34
N PRO A 42 -3.04 13.18 -0.56
CA PRO A 42 -2.91 12.54 -1.88
C PRO A 42 -1.70 13.07 -2.67
N ALA A 43 -1.49 14.38 -2.67
CA ALA A 43 -0.37 14.98 -3.41
C ALA A 43 1.01 14.58 -2.85
N ALA A 44 1.14 14.55 -1.52
CA ALA A 44 2.38 14.12 -0.88
C ALA A 44 2.65 12.63 -1.12
N ALA A 45 1.62 11.79 -1.07
CA ALA A 45 1.71 10.36 -1.36
C ALA A 45 2.14 10.12 -2.82
N ALA A 46 1.53 10.81 -3.78
CA ALA A 46 1.93 10.73 -5.19
C ALA A 46 3.39 11.11 -5.40
N ALA A 47 3.82 12.25 -4.84
CA ALA A 47 5.20 12.73 -4.97
C ALA A 47 6.22 11.76 -4.33
N ALA A 48 5.91 11.25 -3.13
CA ALA A 48 6.76 10.29 -2.44
C ALA A 48 6.86 8.96 -3.19
N THR A 49 5.74 8.47 -3.73
CA THR A 49 5.70 7.23 -4.52
C THR A 49 6.51 7.38 -5.81
N ALA A 50 6.30 8.45 -6.57
CA ALA A 50 7.05 8.72 -7.79
C ALA A 50 8.56 8.78 -7.52
N ARG A 51 8.93 9.48 -6.44
CA ARG A 51 10.33 9.59 -6.01
C ARG A 51 10.92 8.23 -5.60
N ALA A 52 10.17 7.42 -4.87
CA ALA A 52 10.60 6.08 -4.50
C ALA A 52 10.89 5.22 -5.74
N VAL A 53 10.02 5.27 -6.76
CA VAL A 53 10.22 4.53 -8.00
C VAL A 53 11.47 5.02 -8.75
N VAL A 54 11.66 6.33 -8.87
CA VAL A 54 12.82 6.91 -9.60
C VAL A 54 14.14 6.59 -8.89
N ASP A 55 14.19 6.77 -7.58
CA ASP A 55 15.43 6.65 -6.80
C ASP A 55 15.80 5.18 -6.54
N GLU A 56 14.82 4.32 -6.22
CA GLU A 56 15.07 2.97 -5.73
C GLU A 56 14.79 1.88 -6.79
N ARG A 57 13.97 2.19 -7.83
CA ARG A 57 13.55 1.24 -8.88
C ARG A 57 13.05 -0.08 -8.29
N PRO A 58 12.05 -0.05 -7.42
CA PRO A 58 11.60 -1.23 -6.70
C PRO A 58 10.89 -2.22 -7.61
N ASP A 59 10.97 -3.51 -7.27
CA ASP A 59 10.18 -4.56 -7.90
C ASP A 59 8.75 -4.62 -7.35
N LEU A 60 8.52 -4.07 -6.14
CA LEU A 60 7.23 -4.01 -5.46
C LEU A 60 7.17 -2.76 -4.58
N LEU A 61 6.04 -2.07 -4.59
CA LEU A 61 5.69 -1.00 -3.68
C LEU A 61 4.67 -1.49 -2.65
N LEU A 62 4.90 -1.21 -1.38
CA LEU A 62 3.94 -1.45 -0.31
C LEU A 62 3.63 -0.14 0.41
N LEU A 63 2.38 0.34 0.31
CA LEU A 63 1.90 1.44 1.13
C LEU A 63 1.42 0.88 2.47
N ALA A 64 1.95 1.42 3.56
CA ALA A 64 1.56 1.05 4.90
C ALA A 64 1.17 2.28 5.71
N GLY A 65 0.04 2.23 6.41
CA GLY A 65 -0.45 3.36 7.20
C GLY A 65 -1.60 3.00 8.11
N ILE A 66 -2.15 4.01 8.78
CA ILE A 66 -3.38 3.86 9.57
C ILE A 66 -4.62 4.18 8.73
N ALA A 67 -5.79 3.71 9.19
CA ALA A 67 -7.08 3.98 8.58
C ALA A 67 -8.14 4.21 9.66
N GLY A 68 -9.21 4.91 9.31
CA GLY A 68 -10.47 4.94 10.06
C GLY A 68 -11.40 3.84 9.54
N VAL A 69 -12.14 3.17 10.42
CA VAL A 69 -13.16 2.18 10.04
C VAL A 69 -14.54 2.81 10.06
N TYR A 70 -15.34 2.57 9.03
CA TYR A 70 -16.72 3.02 8.98
C TYR A 70 -17.61 2.25 9.97
N PRO A 71 -18.62 2.91 10.57
CA PRO A 71 -19.43 2.30 11.65
C PRO A 71 -20.14 1.00 11.27
N ALA A 72 -20.50 0.82 9.99
CA ALA A 72 -21.17 -0.37 9.48
C ALA A 72 -20.21 -1.51 9.11
N SER A 73 -18.91 -1.29 9.16
CA SER A 73 -17.91 -2.31 8.86
C SER A 73 -17.72 -3.28 10.03
N GLU A 74 -17.43 -4.53 9.69
CA GLU A 74 -17.06 -5.57 10.66
C GLU A 74 -15.57 -5.54 11.04
N VAL A 75 -14.76 -4.70 10.36
CA VAL A 75 -13.34 -4.52 10.69
C VAL A 75 -13.22 -3.85 12.05
N ALA A 76 -12.36 -4.38 12.92
CA ALA A 76 -12.20 -3.84 14.28
C ALA A 76 -11.12 -2.75 14.35
N VAL A 77 -11.28 -1.82 15.32
CA VAL A 77 -10.19 -0.92 15.71
C VAL A 77 -9.03 -1.74 16.30
N GLY A 78 -7.84 -1.56 15.79
CA GLY A 78 -6.64 -2.34 16.13
C GLY A 78 -6.34 -3.47 15.14
N GLU A 79 -7.29 -3.82 14.26
CA GLU A 79 -7.08 -4.81 13.21
C GLU A 79 -6.18 -4.26 12.10
N VAL A 80 -5.38 -5.14 11.47
CA VAL A 80 -4.59 -4.82 10.29
C VAL A 80 -5.22 -5.52 9.10
N VAL A 81 -5.48 -4.77 8.03
CA VAL A 81 -6.13 -5.26 6.81
C VAL A 81 -5.29 -5.00 5.57
N ALA A 82 -5.40 -5.85 4.58
CA ALA A 82 -4.92 -5.60 3.22
C ALA A 82 -6.04 -4.91 2.42
N VAL A 83 -5.71 -3.86 1.68
CA VAL A 83 -6.69 -3.20 0.82
C VAL A 83 -6.88 -4.02 -0.45
N ALA A 84 -8.12 -4.47 -0.69
CA ALA A 84 -8.51 -5.21 -1.89
C ALA A 84 -8.95 -4.27 -3.02
N GLU A 85 -9.50 -3.12 -2.66
CA GLU A 85 -9.99 -2.11 -3.58
C GLU A 85 -9.86 -0.73 -2.92
N GLU A 86 -9.29 0.22 -3.64
CA GLU A 86 -9.16 1.61 -3.22
C GLU A 86 -10.00 2.48 -4.14
N ARG A 87 -10.88 3.29 -3.56
CA ARG A 87 -11.77 4.20 -4.27
C ARG A 87 -11.42 5.65 -3.94
N VAL A 88 -11.85 6.58 -4.80
CA VAL A 88 -11.74 8.03 -4.53
C VAL A 88 -13.11 8.56 -4.13
N GLU A 89 -13.25 9.01 -2.89
CA GLU A 89 -14.48 9.59 -2.39
C GLU A 89 -14.77 10.94 -3.03
N GLY A 90 -16.06 11.23 -3.26
CA GLY A 90 -16.55 12.55 -3.73
C GLY A 90 -16.38 12.82 -5.22
N LEU A 91 -15.81 11.91 -5.99
CA LEU A 91 -15.80 12.02 -7.45
C LEU A 91 -17.10 11.47 -8.06
N PRO A 92 -17.65 12.12 -9.10
CA PRO A 92 -18.71 11.52 -9.91
C PRO A 92 -18.25 10.19 -10.49
N GLU A 93 -19.14 9.20 -10.55
CA GLU A 93 -18.82 7.82 -10.98
C GLU A 93 -18.01 7.75 -12.29
N ARG A 94 -18.34 8.63 -13.27
CA ARG A 94 -17.63 8.69 -14.56
C ARG A 94 -16.16 9.15 -14.48
N TYR A 95 -15.72 9.64 -13.30
CA TYR A 95 -14.34 10.07 -13.03
C TYR A 95 -13.73 9.32 -11.84
N ALA A 96 -14.49 8.43 -11.21
CA ALA A 96 -14.06 7.68 -10.05
C ALA A 96 -13.28 6.43 -10.50
N ASP A 97 -11.97 6.54 -10.55
CA ASP A 97 -11.14 5.37 -10.73
C ASP A 97 -11.22 4.46 -9.50
N VAL A 98 -11.22 3.17 -9.76
CA VAL A 98 -11.11 2.12 -8.76
C VAL A 98 -9.77 1.43 -8.94
N TYR A 99 -8.94 1.50 -7.93
CA TYR A 99 -7.61 0.89 -7.94
C TYR A 99 -7.63 -0.44 -7.22
N ARG A 100 -6.90 -1.43 -7.75
CA ARG A 100 -6.73 -2.73 -7.13
C ARG A 100 -5.24 -3.05 -6.99
N PRO A 101 -4.84 -3.68 -5.87
CA PRO A 101 -3.48 -4.13 -5.71
C PRO A 101 -3.13 -5.13 -6.81
N THR A 102 -1.89 -5.09 -7.28
CA THR A 102 -1.34 -6.05 -8.24
C THR A 102 -0.49 -7.12 -7.56
N PHE A 103 -0.39 -7.04 -6.24
CA PHE A 103 0.26 -8.03 -5.39
C PHE A 103 -0.66 -8.36 -4.22
N ALA A 104 -0.94 -9.64 -4.02
CA ALA A 104 -1.74 -10.13 -2.89
C ALA A 104 -0.91 -10.17 -1.61
N VAL A 105 -1.41 -9.56 -0.55
CA VAL A 105 -0.79 -9.63 0.78
C VAL A 105 -1.35 -10.84 1.50
N PRO A 106 -0.54 -11.87 1.80
CA PRO A 106 -1.03 -13.08 2.45
C PRO A 106 -1.37 -12.84 3.92
N GLY A 107 -2.24 -13.70 4.47
CA GLY A 107 -2.50 -13.78 5.92
C GLY A 107 -3.36 -12.67 6.51
N LEU A 108 -3.65 -11.60 5.80
CA LEU A 108 -4.49 -10.50 6.27
C LEU A 108 -5.92 -10.58 5.70
N ARG A 109 -6.89 -10.17 6.52
CA ARG A 109 -8.23 -9.86 6.04
C ARG A 109 -8.16 -8.76 4.99
N THR A 110 -8.95 -8.88 3.93
CA THR A 110 -9.07 -7.82 2.93
C THR A 110 -10.20 -6.86 3.27
N ALA A 111 -10.04 -5.59 2.87
CA ALA A 111 -11.05 -4.54 3.03
C ALA A 111 -11.13 -3.64 1.81
N VAL A 112 -12.31 -3.10 1.53
CA VAL A 112 -12.52 -2.01 0.57
C VAL A 112 -12.24 -0.69 1.27
N SER A 113 -11.44 0.16 0.65
CA SER A 113 -11.00 1.44 1.21
C SER A 113 -11.44 2.64 0.36
N ASN A 114 -11.67 3.77 1.02
CA ASN A 114 -11.85 5.08 0.38
C ASN A 114 -10.64 5.96 0.63
N SER A 115 -10.09 6.55 -0.42
CA SER A 115 -9.23 7.73 -0.32
C SER A 115 -10.07 8.99 -0.18
N VAL A 116 -9.92 9.67 0.95
CA VAL A 116 -10.71 10.85 1.31
C VAL A 116 -9.83 12.09 1.47
N ALA A 117 -10.38 13.27 1.15
CA ALA A 117 -9.68 14.53 1.39
C ALA A 117 -9.67 14.93 2.87
N ARG A 118 -10.63 14.44 3.64
CA ARG A 118 -10.77 14.63 5.09
C ARG A 118 -11.50 13.45 5.70
N SER A 119 -11.20 13.11 6.94
CA SER A 119 -11.94 12.07 7.68
C SER A 119 -13.41 12.42 7.85
N GLY A 120 -14.26 11.41 7.85
CA GLY A 120 -15.70 11.53 8.04
C GLY A 120 -16.51 11.59 6.75
N ALA A 121 -15.95 11.18 5.64
CA ALA A 121 -16.65 11.05 4.37
C ALA A 121 -17.71 9.92 4.39
N ALA A 122 -18.60 9.91 3.40
CA ALA A 122 -19.59 8.84 3.24
C ALA A 122 -18.89 7.51 2.85
N PRO A 123 -19.34 6.37 3.41
CA PRO A 123 -18.67 5.09 3.17
C PRO A 123 -18.78 4.60 1.71
N ALA A 124 -19.88 4.91 1.01
CA ALA A 124 -20.14 4.48 -0.38
C ALA A 124 -19.77 3.01 -0.65
N GLY A 125 -20.01 2.13 0.33
CA GLY A 125 -19.67 0.71 0.26
C GLY A 125 -18.23 0.35 0.65
N ALA A 126 -17.43 1.31 1.12
CA ALA A 126 -16.13 1.03 1.71
C ALA A 126 -16.23 0.64 3.18
N GLU A 127 -15.25 -0.10 3.66
CA GLU A 127 -15.12 -0.56 5.04
C GLU A 127 -14.21 0.35 5.86
N VAL A 128 -13.19 0.93 5.22
CA VAL A 128 -12.20 1.83 5.84
C VAL A 128 -11.96 3.07 5.00
N GLU A 129 -11.37 4.12 5.60
CA GLU A 129 -10.93 5.32 4.88
C GLU A 129 -9.48 5.64 5.20
N ASN A 130 -8.79 6.22 4.22
CA ASN A 130 -7.44 6.77 4.33
C ASN A 130 -7.30 8.01 3.44
N MET A 131 -6.10 8.61 3.33
CA MET A 131 -5.90 9.83 2.55
C MET A 131 -4.87 9.67 1.41
N GLU A 132 -4.28 8.50 1.24
CA GLU A 132 -3.11 8.31 0.38
C GLU A 132 -3.27 7.24 -0.70
N GLY A 133 -4.11 6.22 -0.46
CA GLY A 133 -4.14 4.98 -1.22
C GLY A 133 -4.35 5.17 -2.71
N ALA A 134 -5.37 5.93 -3.12
CA ALA A 134 -5.64 6.16 -4.54
C ALA A 134 -4.48 6.86 -5.26
N ALA A 135 -3.89 7.87 -4.63
CA ALA A 135 -2.76 8.59 -5.21
C ALA A 135 -1.50 7.70 -5.34
N PHE A 136 -1.29 6.83 -4.35
CA PHE A 136 -0.23 5.83 -4.39
C PHE A 136 -0.43 4.85 -5.56
N PHE A 137 -1.61 4.23 -5.66
CA PHE A 137 -1.91 3.29 -6.74
C PHE A 137 -1.89 3.92 -8.12
N ALA A 138 -2.39 5.16 -8.27
CA ALA A 138 -2.35 5.88 -9.53
C ALA A 138 -0.92 6.04 -10.05
N VAL A 139 0.02 6.41 -9.19
CA VAL A 139 1.44 6.56 -9.56
C VAL A 139 2.08 5.21 -9.84
N ALA A 140 1.83 4.18 -8.99
CA ALA A 140 2.36 2.85 -9.19
C ALA A 140 1.92 2.26 -10.54
N ALA A 141 0.63 2.40 -10.88
CA ALA A 141 0.07 1.95 -12.16
C ALA A 141 0.68 2.70 -13.34
N ALA A 142 0.78 4.05 -13.27
CA ALA A 142 1.35 4.87 -14.33
C ALA A 142 2.83 4.54 -14.60
N LEU A 143 3.57 4.11 -13.58
CA LEU A 143 4.99 3.75 -13.68
C LEU A 143 5.22 2.23 -13.86
N GLY A 144 4.15 1.42 -13.90
CA GLY A 144 4.21 -0.01 -14.15
C GLY A 144 4.88 -0.82 -13.03
N VAL A 145 4.80 -0.34 -11.79
CA VAL A 145 5.38 -1.03 -10.63
C VAL A 145 4.29 -1.76 -9.85
N PRO A 146 4.44 -3.06 -9.56
CA PRO A 146 3.53 -3.80 -8.71
C PRO A 146 3.34 -3.11 -7.36
N ALA A 147 2.09 -3.11 -6.86
CA ALA A 147 1.75 -2.38 -5.64
C ALA A 147 0.73 -3.12 -4.79
N ALA A 148 0.86 -2.96 -3.47
CA ALA A 148 -0.10 -3.40 -2.47
C ALA A 148 -0.24 -2.34 -1.36
N GLU A 149 -1.29 -2.47 -0.54
CA GLU A 149 -1.56 -1.56 0.55
C GLU A 149 -2.02 -2.31 1.79
N VAL A 150 -1.49 -1.92 2.96
CA VAL A 150 -1.82 -2.48 4.27
C VAL A 150 -2.19 -1.33 5.23
N ARG A 151 -3.29 -1.49 5.94
CA ARG A 151 -3.80 -0.48 6.88
C ARG A 151 -4.07 -1.07 8.26
N ALA A 152 -3.60 -0.38 9.30
CA ALA A 152 -4.00 -0.67 10.67
C ALA A 152 -5.09 0.31 11.10
N VAL A 153 -6.19 -0.20 11.63
CA VAL A 153 -7.33 0.63 12.01
C VAL A 153 -7.06 1.33 13.33
N SER A 154 -7.05 2.66 13.32
CA SER A 154 -6.76 3.49 14.51
C SER A 154 -8.00 4.03 15.21
N ASN A 155 -9.13 4.15 14.51
CA ASN A 155 -10.33 4.83 15.01
C ASN A 155 -11.57 4.41 14.23
N ARG A 156 -12.74 4.74 14.76
CA ARG A 156 -13.99 4.76 13.98
C ARG A 156 -14.13 6.12 13.31
N VAL A 157 -14.61 6.09 12.05
CA VAL A 157 -14.91 7.32 11.31
C VAL A 157 -15.93 8.15 12.05
N GLY A 158 -15.66 9.44 12.19
CA GLY A 158 -16.47 10.38 12.97
C GLY A 158 -16.01 10.59 14.43
N GLU A 159 -15.12 9.77 14.94
CA GLU A 159 -14.54 10.00 16.28
C GLU A 159 -13.56 11.18 16.27
N PRO A 160 -13.52 11.99 17.36
CA PRO A 160 -12.55 13.07 17.50
C PRO A 160 -11.13 12.50 17.60
N PHE A 161 -10.14 13.21 17.03
CA PHE A 161 -8.75 12.77 16.99
C PHE A 161 -8.16 12.36 18.35
N GLY A 162 -8.61 12.98 19.43
CA GLY A 162 -8.09 12.71 20.80
C GLY A 162 -8.39 11.31 21.33
N VAL A 163 -9.31 10.55 20.71
CA VAL A 163 -9.63 9.17 21.12
C VAL A 163 -9.06 8.12 20.14
N TRP A 164 -8.37 8.54 19.10
CA TRP A 164 -7.78 7.63 18.14
C TRP A 164 -6.65 6.81 18.77
N ARG A 165 -6.64 5.51 18.52
CA ARG A 165 -5.64 4.57 19.01
C ARG A 165 -4.43 4.48 18.06
N VAL A 166 -3.86 5.64 17.73
CA VAL A 166 -2.79 5.72 16.71
C VAL A 166 -1.55 4.93 17.10
N ALA A 167 -1.14 4.99 18.37
CA ALA A 167 0.04 4.25 18.85
C ALA A 167 -0.14 2.73 18.70
N ASP A 168 -1.30 2.21 19.15
CA ASP A 168 -1.63 0.79 19.10
C ASP A 168 -1.71 0.30 17.64
N ALA A 169 -2.33 1.10 16.75
CA ALA A 169 -2.41 0.79 15.33
C ALA A 169 -1.02 0.75 14.68
N CYS A 170 -0.15 1.70 15.02
CA CYS A 170 1.23 1.71 14.52
C CYS A 170 2.04 0.50 15.01
N GLU A 171 1.84 0.06 16.26
CA GLU A 171 2.48 -1.15 16.78
C GLU A 171 1.99 -2.42 16.09
N ALA A 172 0.66 -2.53 15.88
CA ALA A 172 0.07 -3.64 15.15
C ALA A 172 0.62 -3.70 13.72
N LEU A 173 0.61 -2.56 13.02
CA LEU A 173 1.15 -2.44 11.67
C LEU A 173 2.63 -2.84 11.61
N ALA A 174 3.44 -2.40 12.57
CA ALA A 174 4.86 -2.72 12.59
C ALA A 174 5.12 -4.23 12.76
N ARG A 175 4.30 -4.92 13.58
CA ARG A 175 4.38 -6.39 13.73
C ARG A 175 4.04 -7.10 12.43
N GLU A 176 2.93 -6.73 11.78
CA GLU A 176 2.52 -7.35 10.52
C GLU A 176 3.53 -7.10 9.40
N LEU A 177 4.04 -5.87 9.27
CA LEU A 177 5.07 -5.55 8.28
C LEU A 177 6.36 -6.36 8.49
N ALA A 178 6.75 -6.64 9.73
CA ALA A 178 7.92 -7.46 10.01
C ALA A 178 7.72 -8.91 9.53
N LEU A 179 6.51 -9.47 9.68
CA LEU A 179 6.16 -10.80 9.19
C LEU A 179 6.12 -10.82 7.65
N LEU A 180 5.43 -9.87 7.03
CA LEU A 180 5.31 -9.76 5.57
C LEU A 180 6.66 -9.62 4.88
N VAL A 181 7.56 -8.79 5.40
CA VAL A 181 8.92 -8.64 4.84
C VAL A 181 9.70 -9.96 4.93
N GLY A 182 9.51 -10.71 6.01
CA GLY A 182 10.11 -12.06 6.16
C GLY A 182 9.58 -13.04 5.12
N GLU A 183 8.27 -13.05 4.88
CA GLU A 183 7.63 -13.94 3.90
C GLU A 183 7.99 -13.58 2.46
N ILE A 184 7.90 -12.30 2.08
CA ILE A 184 8.24 -11.82 0.72
C ILE A 184 9.71 -12.13 0.42
N GLY A 185 10.61 -12.01 1.39
CA GLY A 185 12.03 -12.37 1.25
C GLY A 185 12.26 -13.87 1.04
N SER A 186 11.35 -14.73 1.47
CA SER A 186 11.47 -16.20 1.36
C SER A 186 10.88 -16.77 0.06
N VAL A 187 9.91 -16.12 -0.57
CA VAL A 187 9.18 -16.59 -1.77
C VAL A 187 10.02 -16.50 -3.07
N SER A 188 11.21 -15.92 -3.04
CA SER A 188 11.95 -15.54 -4.24
C SER A 188 12.64 -16.66 -5.03
N SER A 189 12.43 -17.93 -4.75
CA SER A 189 13.18 -18.99 -5.46
C SER A 189 12.37 -19.96 -6.32
N GLN A 190 11.07 -20.09 -6.17
CA GLN A 190 10.32 -21.21 -6.80
C GLN A 190 9.14 -20.85 -7.68
N ASP A 191 8.56 -19.65 -7.62
CA ASP A 191 7.31 -19.32 -8.32
C ASP A 191 7.42 -18.18 -9.36
N ARG A 192 8.48 -18.13 -10.14
CA ARG A 192 8.46 -17.34 -11.37
C ARG A 192 7.72 -18.08 -12.45
N LEU A 193 6.39 -17.93 -12.52
CA LEU A 193 5.66 -18.23 -13.75
C LEU A 193 6.22 -17.35 -14.87
N PRO A 194 6.66 -17.95 -16.01
CA PRO A 194 7.19 -17.17 -17.13
C PRO A 194 6.05 -16.29 -17.67
N LEU A 195 6.27 -14.99 -17.70
CA LEU A 195 5.43 -14.06 -18.45
C LEU A 195 5.33 -14.57 -19.90
N ARG A 196 4.16 -15.11 -20.27
CA ARG A 196 3.86 -15.46 -21.66
C ARG A 196 4.00 -14.21 -22.49
N ARG A 197 5.09 -14.12 -23.26
CA ARG A 197 5.20 -13.18 -24.37
C ARG A 197 4.10 -13.55 -25.35
N SER A 198 3.10 -12.70 -25.49
CA SER A 198 2.18 -12.79 -26.63
C SER A 198 3.01 -12.51 -27.89
N ALA A 199 3.29 -13.56 -28.64
CA ALA A 199 3.85 -13.45 -29.96
C ALA A 199 2.80 -12.77 -30.85
N GLY A 200 2.98 -11.48 -31.15
CA GLY A 200 2.26 -10.77 -32.18
C GLY A 200 2.68 -11.34 -33.51
N GLY A 201 1.84 -12.24 -34.05
CA GLY A 201 1.96 -12.70 -35.44
C GLY A 201 1.61 -11.56 -36.38
N VAL A 202 2.61 -10.98 -37.01
CA VAL A 202 2.41 -10.14 -38.18
C VAL A 202 2.12 -11.08 -39.34
N GLY A 203 0.83 -11.24 -39.68
CA GLY A 203 0.38 -11.86 -40.90
C GLY A 203 0.62 -10.90 -42.06
N LYS A 204 1.54 -11.25 -42.95
CA LYS A 204 1.60 -10.68 -44.29
C LYS A 204 0.47 -11.29 -45.13
N GLY A 205 -0.29 -10.46 -45.76
CA GLY A 205 -1.29 -10.73 -46.76
C GLY A 205 -1.76 -9.43 -47.36
#